data_18d0f09ae807f4bc0c4bd9acd7d6ac60
#
_entry.id   18d0f09ae807f4bc0c4bd9acd7d6ac60
#
_cell.length_a   1.000
_cell.length_b   1.000
_cell.length_c   1.000
_cell.angle_alpha   90.00
_cell.angle_beta   90.00
_cell.angle_gamma   90.00
#
_symmetry.space_group_name_H-M   'P 1'
#
loop_
_entity.id
_entity.type
_entity.pdbx_description
1 polymer ?
#
loop_
_entity_poly.entity_id
_entity_poly.type
_entity_poly.pdbx_seq_one_letter_code
_entity_poly.pdbx_strand_id
1 'polypeptide(L)'
;MHYFNYAGLSPTRAEAVEEIQAVSDEFRTLLFSQSGIAWYRKQVENCRQKVAQLLHANLGEGGDTLVFVPNATTAYRLTLSALELHRGDVVITSDQEHPSTLQALYSLKQRGIELIVIPASSEERFLTQLDDVCKERRTRLITLSHVGHIDGRMFPLQQVCEIAGRRHVILAIDGAQAVGHVPVDLGTHDVDFYFFSGHKWCAGPMGIGALLITRQYKERLARRESGLSVAGSAHECFDLGTQNIGLIAGLARACEMKQQELPAMGDLAGLRTLFRGCLSRMSDVEIVEWDGPHAPGILSFQVPKAGFDATQIAEYLNVKYDIAIKPLSYPQPAQLLRVSWSFSTEVQDILFLAEKLDEALEFHTAR
;
A
#
# COMPACT_ATOMS: atom_id res chain seq x y z
N MET A 1 -11.00 9.68 21.19
CA MET A 1 -9.86 8.81 20.80
C MET A 1 -8.93 9.60 19.89
N HIS A 2 -7.67 9.70 20.28
CA HIS A 2 -6.62 10.28 19.44
C HIS A 2 -6.01 9.16 18.58
N TYR A 3 -6.31 9.18 17.28
CA TYR A 3 -6.00 8.07 16.38
C TYR A 3 -4.76 8.35 15.53
N PHE A 4 -3.71 7.53 15.70
CA PHE A 4 -2.43 7.66 15.00
C PHE A 4 -1.98 6.34 14.36
N ASN A 5 -2.93 5.57 13.79
CA ASN A 5 -2.64 4.31 13.11
C ASN A 5 -3.23 4.24 11.69
N TYR A 6 -3.21 5.36 10.96
CA TYR A 6 -3.75 5.47 9.59
C TYR A 6 -3.03 4.53 8.59
N ALA A 7 -1.75 4.26 8.79
CA ALA A 7 -1.02 3.27 7.99
C ALA A 7 -1.52 1.82 8.19
N GLY A 8 -2.23 1.54 9.28
CA GLY A 8 -2.90 0.26 9.52
C GLY A 8 -4.29 0.22 8.92
N LEU A 9 -5.12 1.17 9.33
CA LEU A 9 -6.51 1.32 8.92
C LEU A 9 -6.91 2.79 9.08
N SER A 10 -7.49 3.40 8.06
CA SER A 10 -8.14 4.70 8.20
C SER A 10 -9.62 4.53 8.52
N PRO A 11 -10.22 5.41 9.34
CA PRO A 11 -11.67 5.51 9.40
C PRO A 11 -12.25 5.74 8.02
N THR A 12 -13.27 4.98 7.64
CA THR A 12 -13.94 5.17 6.36
C THR A 12 -14.63 6.55 6.35
N ARG A 13 -14.45 7.31 5.29
CA ARG A 13 -15.07 8.63 5.13
C ARG A 13 -16.58 8.56 5.11
N ALA A 14 -17.24 9.55 5.70
CA ALA A 14 -18.70 9.67 5.68
C ALA A 14 -19.25 9.66 4.24
N GLU A 15 -18.63 10.40 3.35
CA GLU A 15 -19.03 10.52 1.94
C GLU A 15 -18.90 9.18 1.18
N ALA A 16 -17.92 8.36 1.55
CA ALA A 16 -17.79 7.01 0.99
C ALA A 16 -18.89 6.07 1.53
N VAL A 17 -19.28 6.22 2.80
CA VAL A 17 -20.39 5.46 3.40
C VAL A 17 -21.73 5.86 2.77
N GLU A 18 -21.97 7.14 2.56
CA GLU A 18 -23.16 7.67 1.88
C GLU A 18 -23.26 7.13 0.44
N GLU A 19 -22.15 7.14 -0.30
CA GLU A 19 -22.09 6.60 -1.67
C GLU A 19 -22.37 5.10 -1.72
N ILE A 20 -21.84 4.33 -0.77
CA ILE A 20 -22.14 2.89 -0.63
C ILE A 20 -23.65 2.67 -0.49
N GLN A 21 -24.28 3.43 0.39
CA GLN A 21 -25.73 3.32 0.65
C GLN A 21 -26.54 3.70 -0.58
N ALA A 22 -26.26 4.85 -1.18
CA ALA A 22 -26.97 5.37 -2.35
C ALA A 22 -26.94 4.39 -3.53
N VAL A 23 -25.73 3.90 -3.89
CA VAL A 23 -25.56 2.97 -5.01
C VAL A 23 -26.18 1.59 -4.71
N SER A 24 -26.10 1.14 -3.46
CA SER A 24 -26.72 -0.14 -3.06
C SER A 24 -28.26 -0.06 -3.11
N ASP A 25 -28.85 1.06 -2.70
CA ASP A 25 -30.30 1.27 -2.76
C ASP A 25 -30.81 1.39 -4.20
N GLU A 26 -30.08 2.07 -5.08
CA GLU A 26 -30.41 2.14 -6.51
C GLU A 26 -30.36 0.75 -7.14
N PHE A 27 -29.25 0.01 -6.93
CA PHE A 27 -29.10 -1.34 -7.48
C PHE A 27 -30.19 -2.31 -6.98
N ARG A 28 -30.59 -2.19 -5.72
CA ARG A 28 -31.67 -2.99 -5.12
C ARG A 28 -33.00 -2.85 -5.89
N THR A 29 -33.27 -1.69 -6.49
CA THR A 29 -34.49 -1.47 -7.30
C THR A 29 -34.38 -2.03 -8.71
N LEU A 30 -33.15 -2.10 -9.26
CA LEU A 30 -32.89 -2.56 -10.62
C LEU A 30 -32.72 -4.08 -10.72
N LEU A 31 -32.15 -4.68 -9.69
CA LEU A 31 -31.79 -6.10 -9.61
C LEU A 31 -30.95 -6.56 -10.83
N PHE A 32 -30.91 -7.88 -11.08
CA PHE A 32 -30.27 -8.44 -12.28
C PHE A 32 -31.24 -8.49 -13.49
N SER A 33 -32.05 -7.46 -13.68
CA SER A 33 -32.77 -7.24 -14.94
C SER A 33 -31.80 -6.84 -16.06
N GLN A 34 -32.24 -6.85 -17.31
CA GLN A 34 -31.41 -6.43 -18.43
C GLN A 34 -30.89 -5.00 -18.26
N SER A 35 -31.76 -4.08 -17.80
CA SER A 35 -31.38 -2.70 -17.50
C SER A 35 -30.44 -2.61 -16.29
N GLY A 36 -30.66 -3.42 -15.26
CA GLY A 36 -29.81 -3.48 -14.08
C GLY A 36 -28.39 -3.98 -14.36
N ILE A 37 -28.24 -4.99 -15.24
CA ILE A 37 -26.93 -5.46 -15.67
C ILE A 37 -26.18 -4.37 -16.46
N ALA A 38 -26.88 -3.67 -17.36
CA ALA A 38 -26.27 -2.58 -18.13
C ALA A 38 -25.86 -1.42 -17.21
N TRP A 39 -26.71 -1.05 -16.26
CA TRP A 39 -26.41 -0.05 -15.24
C TRP A 39 -25.21 -0.47 -14.39
N TYR A 40 -25.17 -1.71 -13.85
CA TYR A 40 -24.06 -2.25 -13.07
C TYR A 40 -22.73 -2.12 -13.81
N ARG A 41 -22.67 -2.58 -15.06
CA ARG A 41 -21.44 -2.49 -15.88
C ARG A 41 -20.99 -1.05 -16.06
N LYS A 42 -21.92 -0.13 -16.32
CA LYS A 42 -21.63 1.29 -16.47
C LYS A 42 -21.09 1.90 -15.15
N GLN A 43 -21.68 1.55 -14.01
CA GLN A 43 -21.20 2.03 -12.71
C GLN A 43 -19.80 1.51 -12.39
N VAL A 44 -19.54 0.22 -12.60
CA VAL A 44 -18.20 -0.35 -12.38
C VAL A 44 -17.16 0.37 -13.25
N GLU A 45 -17.47 0.63 -14.52
CA GLU A 45 -16.54 1.32 -15.42
C GLU A 45 -16.32 2.79 -14.99
N ASN A 46 -17.36 3.51 -14.61
CA ASN A 46 -17.23 4.86 -14.06
C ASN A 46 -16.32 4.87 -12.82
N CYS A 47 -16.48 3.91 -11.93
CA CYS A 47 -15.66 3.79 -10.73
C CYS A 47 -14.19 3.46 -11.06
N ARG A 48 -13.94 2.62 -12.07
CA ARG A 48 -12.56 2.36 -12.57
C ARG A 48 -11.89 3.66 -13.00
N GLN A 49 -12.58 4.48 -13.80
CA GLN A 49 -12.05 5.76 -14.28
C GLN A 49 -11.70 6.70 -13.12
N LYS A 50 -12.54 6.80 -12.10
CA LYS A 50 -12.27 7.63 -10.91
C LYS A 50 -11.01 7.16 -10.14
N VAL A 51 -10.86 5.85 -9.96
CA VAL A 51 -9.66 5.30 -9.30
C VAL A 51 -8.41 5.49 -10.16
N ALA A 52 -8.54 5.29 -11.48
CA ALA A 52 -7.44 5.50 -12.43
C ALA A 52 -6.96 6.96 -12.46
N GLN A 53 -7.86 7.93 -12.33
CA GLN A 53 -7.50 9.35 -12.24
C GLN A 53 -6.57 9.64 -11.04
N LEU A 54 -6.84 9.07 -9.88
CA LEU A 54 -5.95 9.20 -8.70
C LEU A 54 -4.57 8.62 -8.95
N LEU A 55 -4.46 7.60 -9.81
CA LEU A 55 -3.22 6.90 -10.13
C LEU A 55 -2.53 7.47 -11.38
N HIS A 56 -3.13 8.43 -12.07
CA HIS A 56 -2.72 8.91 -13.39
C HIS A 56 -2.56 7.77 -14.41
N ALA A 57 -3.36 6.70 -14.28
CA ALA A 57 -3.34 5.53 -15.16
C ALA A 57 -4.24 5.75 -16.39
N ASN A 58 -3.86 5.18 -17.52
CA ASN A 58 -4.60 5.31 -18.78
C ASN A 58 -5.43 4.05 -19.07
N LEU A 59 -6.73 4.10 -18.81
CA LEU A 59 -7.68 3.02 -19.12
C LEU A 59 -8.32 3.13 -20.52
N GLY A 60 -7.86 4.02 -21.37
CA GLY A 60 -8.39 4.20 -22.74
C GLY A 60 -8.26 2.96 -23.61
N GLU A 61 -8.75 3.03 -24.84
CA GLU A 61 -8.68 1.92 -25.79
C GLU A 61 -7.24 1.44 -25.96
N GLY A 62 -7.03 0.15 -25.73
CA GLY A 62 -5.68 -0.43 -25.72
C GLY A 62 -4.79 -0.03 -24.52
N GLY A 63 -5.29 0.70 -23.55
CA GLY A 63 -4.58 1.09 -22.33
C GLY A 63 -4.53 0.01 -21.25
N ASP A 64 -4.27 0.43 -20.02
CA ASP A 64 -4.17 -0.42 -18.85
C ASP A 64 -5.52 -1.02 -18.44
N THR A 65 -5.47 -1.99 -17.53
CA THR A 65 -6.65 -2.60 -16.94
C THR A 65 -6.65 -2.42 -15.43
N LEU A 66 -7.70 -1.83 -14.88
CA LEU A 66 -7.92 -1.74 -13.45
C LEU A 66 -8.99 -2.73 -13.02
N VAL A 67 -8.66 -3.57 -12.06
CA VAL A 67 -9.54 -4.59 -11.50
C VAL A 67 -9.75 -4.33 -10.02
N PHE A 68 -11.00 -4.41 -9.56
CA PHE A 68 -11.31 -4.35 -8.13
C PHE A 68 -11.04 -5.71 -7.48
N VAL A 69 -10.43 -5.67 -6.31
CA VAL A 69 -10.03 -6.84 -5.52
C VAL A 69 -10.33 -6.57 -4.04
N PRO A 70 -10.45 -7.60 -3.19
CA PRO A 70 -10.73 -7.37 -1.76
C PRO A 70 -9.68 -6.52 -1.04
N ASN A 71 -8.40 -6.64 -1.38
CA ASN A 71 -7.28 -5.93 -0.76
C ASN A 71 -5.97 -6.16 -1.54
N ALA A 72 -4.91 -5.42 -1.17
CA ALA A 72 -3.58 -5.56 -1.77
C ALA A 72 -3.00 -6.98 -1.64
N THR A 73 -3.23 -7.69 -0.55
CA THR A 73 -2.75 -9.06 -0.36
C THR A 73 -3.36 -10.03 -1.38
N THR A 74 -4.66 -9.89 -1.67
CA THR A 74 -5.35 -10.67 -2.72
C THR A 74 -4.82 -10.29 -4.10
N ALA A 75 -4.69 -8.98 -4.38
CA ALA A 75 -4.09 -8.48 -5.62
C ALA A 75 -2.71 -9.08 -5.86
N TYR A 76 -1.84 -9.04 -4.85
CA TYR A 76 -0.50 -9.58 -4.94
C TYR A 76 -0.48 -11.08 -5.24
N ARG A 77 -1.31 -11.87 -4.57
CA ARG A 77 -1.43 -13.31 -4.83
C ARG A 77 -1.93 -13.61 -6.23
N LEU A 78 -2.91 -12.85 -6.72
CA LEU A 78 -3.38 -12.93 -8.10
C LEU A 78 -2.26 -12.62 -9.09
N THR A 79 -1.50 -11.55 -8.85
CA THR A 79 -0.33 -11.19 -9.65
C THR A 79 0.68 -12.34 -9.71
N LEU A 80 1.07 -12.91 -8.56
CA LEU A 80 2.02 -14.04 -8.53
C LEU A 80 1.48 -15.29 -9.24
N SER A 81 0.17 -15.55 -9.16
CA SER A 81 -0.45 -16.69 -9.83
C SER A 81 -0.52 -16.53 -11.35
N ALA A 82 -0.62 -15.29 -11.82
CA ALA A 82 -0.67 -14.96 -13.24
C ALA A 82 0.73 -15.02 -13.91
N LEU A 83 1.80 -14.94 -13.12
CA LEU A 83 3.17 -15.00 -13.64
C LEU A 83 3.63 -16.44 -13.91
N GLU A 84 4.25 -16.65 -15.06
CA GLU A 84 4.90 -17.92 -15.41
C GLU A 84 6.30 -17.98 -14.82
N LEU A 85 6.38 -18.24 -13.51
CA LEU A 85 7.62 -18.45 -12.81
C LEU A 85 7.98 -19.93 -12.82
N HIS A 86 9.20 -20.22 -13.24
CA HIS A 86 9.74 -21.57 -13.39
C HIS A 86 10.89 -21.82 -12.41
N ARG A 87 11.20 -23.10 -12.18
CA ARG A 87 12.36 -23.49 -11.38
C ARG A 87 13.66 -22.82 -11.90
N GLY A 88 14.41 -22.17 -11.00
CA GLY A 88 15.62 -21.43 -11.31
C GLY A 88 15.41 -19.98 -11.73
N ASP A 89 14.15 -19.51 -11.84
CA ASP A 89 13.90 -18.09 -11.95
C ASP A 89 14.22 -17.38 -10.62
N VAL A 90 14.65 -16.13 -10.72
CA VAL A 90 14.97 -15.28 -9.56
C VAL A 90 13.86 -14.24 -9.38
N VAL A 91 13.43 -14.09 -8.15
CA VAL A 91 12.54 -13.03 -7.69
C VAL A 91 13.30 -12.16 -6.70
N ILE A 92 13.28 -10.86 -6.91
CA ILE A 92 13.94 -9.87 -6.03
C ILE A 92 12.89 -9.11 -5.24
N THR A 93 13.20 -8.88 -3.97
CA THR A 93 12.40 -8.04 -3.07
C THR A 93 13.30 -7.33 -2.06
N SER A 94 12.74 -6.45 -1.24
CA SER A 94 13.46 -5.81 -0.14
C SER A 94 13.19 -6.48 1.22
N ASP A 95 14.02 -6.18 2.21
CA ASP A 95 13.80 -6.57 3.61
C ASP A 95 12.72 -5.73 4.32
N GLN A 96 12.15 -4.74 3.62
CA GLN A 96 11.16 -3.81 4.15
C GLN A 96 9.72 -4.14 3.77
N GLU A 97 9.51 -5.28 3.13
CA GLU A 97 8.19 -5.68 2.65
C GLU A 97 7.25 -6.10 3.78
N HIS A 98 5.96 -5.88 3.55
CA HIS A 98 4.93 -6.30 4.49
C HIS A 98 4.94 -7.83 4.69
N PRO A 99 4.71 -8.36 5.92
CA PRO A 99 4.74 -9.80 6.20
C PRO A 99 3.87 -10.64 5.27
N SER A 100 2.72 -10.14 4.81
CA SER A 100 1.86 -10.86 3.86
C SER A 100 2.51 -11.03 2.47
N THR A 101 3.32 -10.07 2.04
CA THR A 101 4.11 -10.13 0.81
C THR A 101 5.24 -11.15 0.95
N LEU A 102 6.02 -11.04 2.04
CA LEU A 102 7.11 -11.97 2.33
C LEU A 102 6.61 -13.42 2.43
N GLN A 103 5.48 -13.65 3.11
CA GLN A 103 4.89 -14.99 3.22
C GLN A 103 4.56 -15.58 1.85
N ALA A 104 3.97 -14.79 0.95
CA ALA A 104 3.66 -15.23 -0.40
C ALA A 104 4.94 -15.55 -1.19
N LEU A 105 5.98 -14.72 -1.06
CA LEU A 105 7.27 -14.93 -1.71
C LEU A 105 8.01 -16.17 -1.18
N TYR A 106 8.02 -16.38 0.14
CA TYR A 106 8.63 -17.57 0.71
C TYR A 106 7.98 -18.86 0.20
N SER A 107 6.69 -18.87 -0.13
CA SER A 107 6.04 -20.03 -0.72
C SER A 107 6.58 -20.39 -2.11
N LEU A 108 7.14 -19.45 -2.87
CA LEU A 108 7.74 -19.69 -4.18
C LEU A 108 9.01 -20.55 -4.08
N LYS A 109 9.73 -20.51 -2.95
CA LYS A 109 10.92 -21.35 -2.74
C LYS A 109 10.60 -22.84 -2.86
N GLN A 110 9.40 -23.28 -2.45
CA GLN A 110 8.95 -24.67 -2.59
C GLN A 110 8.80 -25.11 -4.06
N ARG A 111 8.62 -24.15 -4.97
CA ARG A 111 8.56 -24.36 -6.42
C ARG A 111 9.96 -24.31 -7.08
N GLY A 112 11.02 -24.16 -6.29
CA GLY A 112 12.40 -24.05 -6.76
C GLY A 112 12.72 -22.69 -7.39
N ILE A 113 11.96 -21.65 -7.04
CA ILE A 113 12.22 -20.25 -7.41
C ILE A 113 13.17 -19.67 -6.37
N GLU A 114 14.19 -18.97 -6.81
CA GLU A 114 15.15 -18.31 -5.93
C GLU A 114 14.61 -16.95 -5.49
N LEU A 115 14.57 -16.71 -4.19
CA LEU A 115 14.19 -15.42 -3.62
C LEU A 115 15.43 -14.70 -3.11
N ILE A 116 15.73 -13.53 -3.68
CA ILE A 116 16.78 -12.63 -3.24
C ILE A 116 16.14 -11.44 -2.52
N VAL A 117 16.50 -11.27 -1.25
CA VAL A 117 16.04 -10.16 -0.41
C VAL A 117 17.19 -9.17 -0.29
N ILE A 118 17.02 -7.97 -0.84
CA ILE A 118 18.03 -6.90 -0.82
C ILE A 118 17.79 -6.04 0.42
N PRO A 119 18.81 -5.85 1.28
CA PRO A 119 18.72 -4.92 2.39
C PRO A 119 18.56 -3.47 1.91
N ALA A 120 17.49 -2.80 2.36
CA ALA A 120 17.26 -1.38 2.06
C ALA A 120 17.90 -0.48 3.13
N SER A 121 19.21 -0.62 3.35
CA SER A 121 19.97 0.15 4.35
C SER A 121 20.23 1.58 3.90
N SER A 122 20.44 1.80 2.60
CA SER A 122 20.53 3.12 1.95
C SER A 122 20.00 3.03 0.52
N GLU A 123 19.57 4.17 -0.04
CA GLU A 123 19.03 4.22 -1.40
C GLU A 123 20.06 3.81 -2.44
N GLU A 124 21.27 4.38 -2.38
CA GLU A 124 22.34 4.09 -3.32
C GLU A 124 22.75 2.61 -3.31
N ARG A 125 22.93 2.03 -2.12
CA ARG A 125 23.32 0.63 -1.98
C ARG A 125 22.22 -0.31 -2.47
N PHE A 126 20.98 0.02 -2.17
CA PHE A 126 19.83 -0.76 -2.64
C PHE A 126 19.78 -0.79 -4.18
N LEU A 127 19.88 0.37 -4.85
CA LEU A 127 19.85 0.45 -6.30
C LEU A 127 21.04 -0.25 -6.96
N THR A 128 22.24 -0.11 -6.38
CA THR A 128 23.46 -0.79 -6.87
C THR A 128 23.29 -2.30 -6.80
N GLN A 129 22.87 -2.84 -5.65
CA GLN A 129 22.66 -4.27 -5.49
C GLN A 129 21.53 -4.80 -6.40
N LEU A 130 20.46 -4.02 -6.56
CA LEU A 130 19.36 -4.38 -7.45
C LEU A 130 19.83 -4.51 -8.91
N ASP A 131 20.59 -3.55 -9.42
CA ASP A 131 21.11 -3.58 -10.79
C ASP A 131 22.12 -4.72 -10.98
N ASP A 132 22.99 -4.97 -10.00
CA ASP A 132 23.99 -6.05 -10.06
C ASP A 132 23.31 -7.43 -10.07
N VAL A 133 22.34 -7.67 -9.19
CA VAL A 133 21.58 -8.93 -9.21
C VAL A 133 20.86 -9.11 -10.54
N CYS A 134 20.26 -8.07 -11.09
CA CYS A 134 19.57 -8.12 -12.39
C CYS A 134 20.54 -8.39 -13.56
N LYS A 135 21.82 -8.00 -13.45
CA LYS A 135 22.85 -8.31 -14.46
C LYS A 135 23.31 -9.75 -14.41
N GLU A 136 23.51 -10.28 -13.21
CA GLU A 136 24.19 -11.56 -12.98
C GLU A 136 23.24 -12.75 -12.95
N ARG A 137 21.96 -12.53 -12.72
CA ARG A 137 20.97 -13.58 -12.47
C ARG A 137 19.83 -13.57 -13.46
N ARG A 138 19.17 -14.71 -13.61
CA ARG A 138 17.94 -14.85 -14.40
C ARG A 138 16.76 -14.24 -13.62
N THR A 139 16.77 -12.93 -13.42
CA THR A 139 15.70 -12.23 -12.73
C THR A 139 14.45 -12.17 -13.58
N ARG A 140 13.31 -12.57 -13.01
CA ARG A 140 12.00 -12.56 -13.69
C ARG A 140 11.04 -11.57 -13.09
N LEU A 141 11.18 -11.28 -11.81
CA LEU A 141 10.29 -10.39 -11.07
C LEU A 141 11.08 -9.56 -10.07
N ILE A 142 10.85 -8.27 -10.06
CA ILE A 142 11.13 -7.38 -8.95
C ILE A 142 9.79 -7.04 -8.31
N THR A 143 9.68 -7.18 -6.99
CA THR A 143 8.48 -6.79 -6.25
C THR A 143 8.86 -6.00 -5.01
N LEU A 144 8.31 -4.78 -4.90
CA LEU A 144 8.66 -3.80 -3.87
C LEU A 144 7.43 -3.03 -3.41
N SER A 145 7.46 -2.57 -2.18
CA SER A 145 6.57 -1.51 -1.72
C SER A 145 6.97 -0.17 -2.35
N HIS A 146 6.01 0.65 -2.79
CA HIS A 146 6.28 2.03 -3.20
C HIS A 146 6.66 2.88 -1.98
N VAL A 147 5.91 2.71 -0.89
CA VAL A 147 6.19 3.29 0.42
C VAL A 147 6.27 2.18 1.46
N GLY A 148 7.35 2.14 2.21
CA GLY A 148 7.58 1.16 3.27
C GLY A 148 6.58 1.31 4.42
N HIS A 149 6.06 0.19 4.91
CA HIS A 149 5.07 0.19 5.98
C HIS A 149 5.67 0.41 7.38
N ILE A 150 6.98 0.29 7.52
CA ILE A 150 7.68 0.45 8.80
C ILE A 150 7.89 1.94 9.11
N ASP A 151 8.68 2.62 8.32
CA ASP A 151 9.16 3.99 8.57
C ASP A 151 8.69 5.03 7.55
N GLY A 152 7.93 4.58 6.54
CA GLY A 152 7.44 5.46 5.49
C GLY A 152 8.48 5.78 4.42
N ARG A 153 9.62 5.06 4.35
CA ARG A 153 10.60 5.25 3.27
C ARG A 153 9.94 5.13 1.90
N MET A 154 10.31 6.00 0.99
CA MET A 154 9.85 5.94 -0.40
C MET A 154 10.94 5.30 -1.25
N PHE A 155 10.64 4.15 -1.86
CA PHE A 155 11.57 3.55 -2.79
C PHE A 155 11.68 4.37 -4.07
N PRO A 156 12.89 4.49 -4.66
CA PRO A 156 13.16 5.30 -5.86
C PRO A 156 12.58 4.64 -7.11
N LEU A 157 11.24 4.74 -7.28
CA LEU A 157 10.48 4.00 -8.27
C LEU A 157 10.94 4.26 -9.70
N GLN A 158 11.34 5.50 -10.02
CA GLN A 158 11.85 5.84 -11.35
C GLN A 158 13.11 5.02 -11.70
N GLN A 159 14.09 4.98 -10.79
CA GLN A 159 15.33 4.24 -11.01
C GLN A 159 15.09 2.74 -11.03
N VAL A 160 14.16 2.24 -10.22
CA VAL A 160 13.75 0.83 -10.23
C VAL A 160 13.11 0.45 -11.57
N CYS A 161 12.22 1.30 -12.12
CA CYS A 161 11.63 1.13 -13.46
C CYS A 161 12.71 1.08 -14.54
N GLU A 162 13.71 1.97 -14.49
CA GLU A 162 14.82 2.00 -15.43
C GLU A 162 15.66 0.71 -15.37
N ILE A 163 15.95 0.20 -14.17
CA ILE A 163 16.68 -1.07 -14.00
C ILE A 163 15.85 -2.22 -14.55
N ALA A 164 14.59 -2.32 -14.19
CA ALA A 164 13.68 -3.36 -14.65
C ALA A 164 13.52 -3.34 -16.17
N GLY A 165 13.32 -2.16 -16.77
CA GLY A 165 13.14 -1.97 -18.20
C GLY A 165 14.38 -2.38 -19.00
N ARG A 166 15.59 -1.97 -18.57
CA ARG A 166 16.86 -2.37 -19.24
C ARG A 166 17.07 -3.88 -19.26
N ARG A 167 16.47 -4.62 -18.36
CA ARG A 167 16.63 -6.07 -18.19
C ARG A 167 15.40 -6.88 -18.57
N HIS A 168 14.32 -6.21 -19.02
CA HIS A 168 13.03 -6.84 -19.31
C HIS A 168 12.49 -7.67 -18.14
N VAL A 169 12.74 -7.20 -16.91
CA VAL A 169 12.26 -7.81 -15.67
C VAL A 169 10.86 -7.26 -15.36
N ILE A 170 9.97 -8.12 -14.95
CA ILE A 170 8.61 -7.74 -14.52
C ILE A 170 8.70 -6.94 -13.23
N LEU A 171 7.94 -5.86 -13.13
CA LEU A 171 7.89 -5.00 -11.96
C LEU A 171 6.49 -4.97 -11.34
N ALA A 172 6.37 -5.49 -10.11
CA ALA A 172 5.12 -5.49 -9.34
C ALA A 172 5.28 -4.64 -8.08
N ILE A 173 4.49 -3.58 -7.96
CA ILE A 173 4.62 -2.58 -6.89
C ILE A 173 3.42 -2.59 -5.95
N ASP A 174 3.71 -2.74 -4.65
CA ASP A 174 2.73 -2.57 -3.57
C ASP A 174 2.56 -1.08 -3.23
N GLY A 175 1.46 -0.51 -3.68
CA GLY A 175 1.06 0.88 -3.40
C GLY A 175 0.22 1.06 -2.14
N ALA A 176 0.09 0.03 -1.29
CA ALA A 176 -0.81 0.07 -0.13
C ALA A 176 -0.53 1.20 0.87
N GLN A 177 0.72 1.67 0.96
CA GLN A 177 1.09 2.82 1.78
C GLN A 177 1.26 4.11 0.96
N ALA A 178 1.16 4.04 -0.37
CA ALA A 178 1.36 5.19 -1.26
C ALA A 178 0.03 5.83 -1.71
N VAL A 179 -0.92 5.01 -2.20
CA VAL A 179 -2.17 5.52 -2.80
C VAL A 179 -3.03 6.26 -1.78
N GLY A 180 -3.28 7.54 -2.04
CA GLY A 180 -3.99 8.45 -1.13
C GLY A 180 -3.12 9.06 -0.02
N HIS A 181 -1.82 8.79 -0.03
CA HIS A 181 -0.84 9.32 0.93
C HIS A 181 0.20 10.22 0.25
N VAL A 182 0.74 9.74 -0.86
CA VAL A 182 1.68 10.48 -1.71
C VAL A 182 1.17 10.52 -3.15
N PRO A 183 1.63 11.47 -3.98
CA PRO A 183 1.33 11.44 -5.41
C PRO A 183 1.82 10.13 -6.05
N VAL A 184 0.95 9.51 -6.84
CA VAL A 184 1.26 8.32 -7.63
C VAL A 184 0.98 8.65 -9.09
N ASP A 185 1.99 8.55 -9.95
CA ASP A 185 1.86 8.80 -11.38
C ASP A 185 2.31 7.58 -12.18
N LEU A 186 1.34 6.72 -12.51
CA LEU A 186 1.60 5.51 -13.30
C LEU A 186 1.65 5.80 -14.81
N GLY A 187 1.34 7.02 -15.24
CA GLY A 187 1.56 7.46 -16.59
C GLY A 187 3.03 7.71 -16.94
N THR A 188 3.86 7.96 -15.92
CA THR A 188 5.31 8.22 -16.07
C THR A 188 6.18 7.08 -15.55
N HIS A 189 5.64 6.15 -14.77
CA HIS A 189 6.37 5.01 -14.22
C HIS A 189 6.01 3.72 -14.96
N ASP A 190 7.00 3.09 -15.59
CA ASP A 190 6.83 1.85 -16.36
C ASP A 190 6.80 0.63 -15.41
N VAL A 191 5.69 0.51 -14.65
CA VAL A 191 5.41 -0.64 -13.79
C VAL A 191 4.48 -1.62 -14.50
N ASP A 192 4.60 -2.92 -14.25
CA ASP A 192 3.75 -3.93 -14.87
C ASP A 192 2.47 -4.21 -14.07
N PHE A 193 2.61 -4.21 -12.75
CA PHE A 193 1.52 -4.39 -11.79
C PHE A 193 1.63 -3.39 -10.66
N TYR A 194 0.52 -2.75 -10.33
CA TYR A 194 0.42 -1.85 -9.19
C TYR A 194 -0.86 -2.13 -8.41
N PHE A 195 -0.78 -2.29 -7.09
CA PHE A 195 -1.95 -2.68 -6.31
C PHE A 195 -2.00 -2.01 -4.95
N PHE A 196 -3.22 -1.82 -4.43
CA PHE A 196 -3.42 -1.17 -3.14
C PHE A 196 -4.71 -1.62 -2.45
N SER A 197 -4.85 -1.29 -1.16
CA SER A 197 -6.06 -1.48 -0.36
C SER A 197 -6.75 -0.15 -0.11
N GLY A 198 -8.08 -0.09 -0.27
CA GLY A 198 -8.86 1.15 -0.12
C GLY A 198 -8.95 1.65 1.32
N HIS A 199 -8.92 0.76 2.30
CA HIS A 199 -9.11 1.06 3.72
C HIS A 199 -7.92 1.73 4.43
N LYS A 200 -6.82 1.97 3.73
CA LYS A 200 -5.66 2.70 4.28
C LYS A 200 -5.79 4.18 3.95
N TRP A 201 -4.83 4.74 3.26
CA TRP A 201 -4.71 6.17 3.00
C TRP A 201 -5.81 6.78 2.14
N CYS A 202 -6.48 5.97 1.31
CA CYS A 202 -7.70 6.44 0.62
C CYS A 202 -8.85 6.72 1.59
N ALA A 203 -8.82 6.17 2.81
CA ALA A 203 -9.94 6.21 3.75
C ALA A 203 -11.26 5.69 3.15
N GLY A 204 -11.13 4.73 2.25
CA GLY A 204 -12.23 3.97 1.64
C GLY A 204 -12.72 2.82 2.51
N PRO A 205 -13.73 2.08 2.08
CA PRO A 205 -14.27 0.96 2.84
C PRO A 205 -13.30 -0.22 2.92
N MET A 206 -13.44 -1.02 3.99
CA MET A 206 -12.75 -2.30 4.10
C MET A 206 -13.30 -3.30 3.08
N GLY A 207 -12.47 -4.29 2.71
CA GLY A 207 -12.88 -5.37 1.80
C GLY A 207 -12.84 -4.99 0.33
N ILE A 208 -12.26 -3.84 -0.02
CA ILE A 208 -12.05 -3.40 -1.40
C ILE A 208 -10.68 -2.76 -1.57
N GLY A 209 -10.09 -2.95 -2.74
CA GLY A 209 -8.86 -2.34 -3.24
C GLY A 209 -8.82 -2.47 -4.76
N ALA A 210 -7.68 -2.21 -5.36
CA ALA A 210 -7.52 -2.34 -6.80
C ALA A 210 -6.16 -2.92 -7.18
N LEU A 211 -6.14 -3.56 -8.35
CA LEU A 211 -4.98 -4.03 -9.09
C LEU A 211 -4.98 -3.37 -10.46
N LEU A 212 -3.94 -2.63 -10.76
CA LEU A 212 -3.66 -2.13 -12.11
C LEU A 212 -2.72 -3.12 -12.82
N ILE A 213 -3.03 -3.44 -14.07
CA ILE A 213 -2.26 -4.31 -14.95
C ILE A 213 -1.99 -3.52 -16.22
N THR A 214 -0.74 -3.38 -16.58
CA THR A 214 -0.38 -2.66 -17.80
C THR A 214 -0.79 -3.41 -19.05
N ARG A 215 -0.94 -2.69 -20.14
CA ARG A 215 -1.31 -3.22 -21.46
C ARG A 215 -0.45 -4.41 -21.89
N GLN A 216 0.85 -4.35 -21.71
CA GLN A 216 1.77 -5.41 -22.18
C GLN A 216 1.52 -6.76 -21.48
N TYR A 217 1.10 -6.75 -20.20
CA TYR A 217 0.77 -7.96 -19.46
C TYR A 217 -0.66 -8.44 -19.69
N LYS A 218 -1.58 -7.51 -19.92
CA LYS A 218 -2.97 -7.80 -20.26
C LYS A 218 -3.10 -8.80 -21.39
N GLU A 219 -2.36 -8.59 -22.49
CA GLU A 219 -2.39 -9.48 -23.64
C GLU A 219 -1.76 -10.86 -23.36
N ARG A 220 -0.74 -10.92 -22.51
CA ARG A 220 -0.14 -12.20 -22.07
C ARG A 220 -1.10 -13.01 -21.20
N LEU A 221 -1.77 -12.36 -20.26
CA LEU A 221 -2.75 -12.99 -19.37
C LEU A 221 -3.93 -13.53 -20.17
N ALA A 222 -4.50 -12.75 -21.07
CA ALA A 222 -5.61 -13.17 -21.91
C ALA A 222 -5.27 -14.39 -22.79
N ARG A 223 -4.04 -14.48 -23.33
CA ARG A 223 -3.59 -15.64 -24.10
C ARG A 223 -3.44 -16.91 -23.26
N ARG A 224 -3.05 -16.75 -22.01
CA ARG A 224 -2.84 -17.89 -21.10
C ARG A 224 -4.15 -18.53 -20.66
N GLU A 225 -5.14 -17.72 -20.39
CA GLU A 225 -6.45 -18.16 -19.89
C GLU A 225 -7.43 -18.55 -21.01
N SER A 226 -7.14 -18.21 -22.26
CA SER A 226 -7.93 -18.59 -23.44
C SER A 226 -8.04 -20.11 -23.64
N GLY A 227 -7.24 -20.90 -22.91
CA GLY A 227 -7.38 -22.37 -22.84
C GLY A 227 -8.44 -22.88 -21.86
N LEU A 228 -8.97 -22.01 -20.97
CA LEU A 228 -9.91 -22.37 -19.91
C LEU A 228 -11.21 -21.58 -19.93
N SER A 229 -11.27 -20.47 -20.64
CA SER A 229 -12.43 -19.60 -20.67
C SER A 229 -12.72 -19.04 -22.06
N VAL A 230 -13.98 -18.82 -22.29
CA VAL A 230 -14.53 -18.05 -23.39
C VAL A 230 -13.71 -16.78 -23.60
N ALA A 231 -13.35 -16.48 -24.84
CA ALA A 231 -12.58 -15.29 -25.22
C ALA A 231 -13.05 -14.05 -24.45
N GLY A 232 -12.25 -13.63 -23.48
CA GLY A 232 -12.55 -12.51 -22.60
C GLY A 232 -11.42 -11.49 -22.55
N SER A 233 -11.76 -10.28 -22.12
CA SER A 233 -10.78 -9.24 -21.83
C SER A 233 -9.99 -9.58 -20.54
N ALA A 234 -8.84 -8.94 -20.30
CA ALA A 234 -8.11 -9.12 -19.04
C ALA A 234 -8.95 -8.77 -17.79
N HIS A 235 -10.00 -7.97 -17.92
CA HIS A 235 -10.99 -7.74 -16.87
C HIS A 235 -11.68 -9.03 -16.46
N GLU A 236 -12.08 -9.84 -17.43
CA GLU A 236 -12.82 -11.09 -17.19
C GLU A 236 -11.95 -12.15 -16.52
N CYS A 237 -10.62 -12.10 -16.72
CA CYS A 237 -9.68 -13.00 -16.06
C CYS A 237 -9.53 -12.75 -14.56
N PHE A 238 -9.70 -11.49 -14.11
CA PHE A 238 -9.51 -11.08 -12.71
C PHE A 238 -10.80 -10.63 -12.02
N ASP A 239 -11.86 -10.27 -12.76
CA ASP A 239 -13.18 -9.96 -12.23
C ASP A 239 -13.90 -11.27 -11.84
N LEU A 240 -13.45 -11.88 -10.77
CA LEU A 240 -13.96 -13.17 -10.31
C LEU A 240 -15.33 -13.00 -9.63
N GLY A 241 -16.39 -13.34 -10.36
CA GLY A 241 -17.75 -13.38 -9.83
C GLY A 241 -18.43 -12.00 -9.72
N THR A 242 -19.58 -11.99 -9.06
CA THR A 242 -20.35 -10.76 -8.83
C THR A 242 -19.71 -9.94 -7.71
N GLN A 243 -19.33 -8.72 -8.02
CA GLN A 243 -18.66 -7.82 -7.07
C GLN A 243 -19.67 -6.91 -6.36
N ASN A 244 -19.33 -6.46 -5.16
CA ASN A 244 -20.15 -5.52 -4.38
C ASN A 244 -20.03 -4.11 -4.95
N ILE A 245 -21.04 -3.69 -5.72
CA ILE A 245 -21.05 -2.37 -6.38
C ILE A 245 -21.03 -1.21 -5.40
N GLY A 246 -21.63 -1.36 -4.22
CA GLY A 246 -21.57 -0.34 -3.17
C GLY A 246 -20.14 -0.10 -2.69
N LEU A 247 -19.38 -1.18 -2.38
CA LEU A 247 -17.99 -1.03 -1.97
C LEU A 247 -17.11 -0.42 -3.07
N ILE A 248 -17.35 -0.80 -4.34
CA ILE A 248 -16.66 -0.23 -5.51
C ILE A 248 -16.91 1.27 -5.59
N ALA A 249 -18.18 1.70 -5.48
CA ALA A 249 -18.55 3.11 -5.52
C ALA A 249 -17.98 3.90 -4.34
N GLY A 250 -18.03 3.33 -3.13
CA GLY A 250 -17.42 3.94 -1.95
C GLY A 250 -15.91 4.12 -2.07
N LEU A 251 -15.17 3.14 -2.64
CA LEU A 251 -13.75 3.30 -2.93
C LEU A 251 -13.51 4.42 -3.95
N ALA A 252 -14.26 4.42 -5.04
CA ALA A 252 -14.13 5.44 -6.10
C ALA A 252 -14.38 6.85 -5.54
N ARG A 253 -15.41 7.02 -4.69
CA ARG A 253 -15.70 8.28 -4.01
C ARG A 253 -14.55 8.72 -3.10
N ALA A 254 -14.01 7.80 -2.32
CA ALA A 254 -12.86 8.07 -1.46
C ALA A 254 -11.62 8.50 -2.27
N CYS A 255 -11.38 7.88 -3.42
CA CYS A 255 -10.29 8.26 -4.34
C CYS A 255 -10.47 9.66 -4.93
N GLU A 256 -11.69 10.04 -5.33
CA GLU A 256 -11.99 11.41 -5.81
C GLU A 256 -11.65 12.47 -4.74
N MET A 257 -12.02 12.21 -3.49
CA MET A 257 -11.73 13.13 -2.40
C MET A 257 -10.23 13.21 -2.11
N LYS A 258 -9.52 12.09 -2.17
CA LYS A 258 -8.07 12.08 -2.00
C LYS A 258 -7.33 12.86 -3.10
N GLN A 259 -7.80 12.81 -4.32
CA GLN A 259 -7.24 13.61 -5.40
C GLN A 259 -7.30 15.12 -5.11
N GLN A 260 -8.34 15.57 -4.39
CA GLN A 260 -8.46 16.98 -3.96
C GLN A 260 -7.57 17.32 -2.77
N GLU A 261 -7.28 16.36 -1.89
CA GLU A 261 -6.47 16.56 -0.68
C GLU A 261 -4.94 16.48 -0.93
N LEU A 262 -4.51 15.65 -1.87
CA LEU A 262 -3.08 15.42 -2.13
C LEU A 262 -2.25 16.70 -2.36
N PRO A 263 -2.77 17.79 -2.97
CA PRO A 263 -2.04 19.06 -3.07
C PRO A 263 -1.69 19.69 -1.71
N ALA A 264 -2.42 19.38 -0.64
CA ALA A 264 -2.14 19.86 0.73
C ALA A 264 -1.11 19.02 1.49
N MET A 265 -0.35 18.17 0.79
CA MET A 265 0.62 17.24 1.41
C MET A 265 1.72 17.93 2.22
N GLY A 266 2.00 19.22 1.94
CA GLY A 266 2.93 20.03 2.71
C GLY A 266 2.62 20.11 4.21
N ASP A 267 1.34 20.09 4.57
CA ASP A 267 0.89 20.14 5.96
C ASP A 267 1.28 18.88 6.73
N LEU A 268 1.17 17.71 6.08
CA LEU A 268 1.60 16.43 6.68
C LEU A 268 3.12 16.39 6.90
N ALA A 269 3.90 16.95 6.00
CA ALA A 269 5.36 17.04 6.15
C ALA A 269 5.76 17.95 7.31
N GLY A 270 4.99 19.03 7.55
CA GLY A 270 5.12 19.89 8.71
C GLY A 270 4.89 19.14 10.02
N LEU A 271 3.86 18.32 10.08
CA LEU A 271 3.57 17.46 11.24
C LEU A 271 4.68 16.42 11.48
N ARG A 272 5.24 15.84 10.41
CA ARG A 272 6.39 14.93 10.52
C ARG A 272 7.61 15.65 11.13
N THR A 273 7.92 16.84 10.66
CA THR A 273 9.04 17.65 11.18
C THR A 273 8.83 18.00 12.64
N LEU A 274 7.62 18.39 13.02
CA LEU A 274 7.25 18.69 14.40
C LEU A 274 7.42 17.47 15.30
N PHE A 275 6.82 16.33 14.94
CA PHE A 275 6.88 15.11 15.75
C PHE A 275 8.31 14.58 15.88
N ARG A 276 9.08 14.60 14.77
CA ARG A 276 10.49 14.26 14.75
C ARG A 276 11.29 15.14 15.75
N GLY A 277 11.02 16.45 15.76
CA GLY A 277 11.63 17.39 16.70
C GLY A 277 11.25 17.12 18.15
N CYS A 278 10.04 16.63 18.43
CA CYS A 278 9.65 16.20 19.78
C CYS A 278 10.41 14.93 20.20
N LEU A 279 10.43 13.90 19.36
CA LEU A 279 11.14 12.64 19.64
C LEU A 279 12.65 12.84 19.87
N SER A 280 13.29 13.75 19.10
CA SER A 280 14.73 14.04 19.24
C SER A 280 15.11 14.68 20.58
N ARG A 281 14.15 15.14 21.37
CA ARG A 281 14.36 15.68 22.73
C ARG A 281 14.13 14.66 23.83
N MET A 282 13.51 13.52 23.49
CA MET A 282 13.28 12.44 24.44
C MET A 282 14.58 11.64 24.62
N SER A 283 14.92 11.31 25.87
CA SER A 283 16.05 10.44 26.15
C SER A 283 15.78 9.03 25.65
N ASP A 284 16.81 8.38 25.16
CA ASP A 284 16.78 6.96 24.75
C ASP A 284 15.83 6.62 23.58
N VAL A 285 15.35 7.61 22.81
CA VAL A 285 14.53 7.40 21.62
C VAL A 285 15.40 7.50 20.36
N GLU A 286 15.36 6.46 19.53
CA GLU A 286 15.99 6.43 18.23
C GLU A 286 14.93 6.41 17.12
N ILE A 287 14.98 7.40 16.23
CA ILE A 287 14.08 7.46 15.08
C ILE A 287 14.58 6.52 14.01
N VAL A 288 13.68 5.70 13.45
CA VAL A 288 14.02 4.77 12.37
C VAL A 288 13.84 5.49 11.05
N GLU A 289 14.95 5.76 10.40
CA GLU A 289 14.98 6.46 9.10
C GLU A 289 16.06 5.84 8.19
N TRP A 290 15.91 6.04 6.90
CA TRP A 290 16.93 5.77 5.90
C TRP A 290 17.37 7.10 5.25
N ASP A 291 18.37 7.07 4.37
CA ASP A 291 18.96 8.27 3.77
C ASP A 291 18.18 8.85 2.56
N GLY A 292 17.12 8.18 2.12
CA GLY A 292 16.26 8.61 1.03
C GLY A 292 14.98 9.34 1.50
N PRO A 293 14.07 9.67 0.58
CA PRO A 293 12.83 10.35 0.89
C PRO A 293 11.87 9.50 1.73
N HIS A 294 11.01 10.20 2.50
CA HIS A 294 9.98 9.58 3.34
C HIS A 294 8.60 10.14 3.02
N ALA A 295 7.61 9.27 3.04
CA ALA A 295 6.21 9.67 3.00
C ALA A 295 5.83 10.43 4.28
N PRO A 296 5.06 11.52 4.18
CA PRO A 296 4.93 12.50 5.25
C PRO A 296 4.10 12.05 6.46
N GLY A 297 3.24 11.04 6.30
CA GLY A 297 2.27 10.61 7.34
C GLY A 297 2.71 9.39 8.17
N ILE A 298 3.95 8.90 8.03
CA ILE A 298 4.47 7.75 8.78
C ILE A 298 5.80 8.12 9.43
N LEU A 299 5.96 7.79 10.71
CA LEU A 299 7.22 7.83 11.41
C LEU A 299 7.30 6.69 12.41
N SER A 300 8.43 5.99 12.47
CA SER A 300 8.69 4.96 13.47
C SER A 300 9.92 5.30 14.30
N PHE A 301 9.90 4.84 15.53
CA PHE A 301 11.00 4.98 16.46
C PHE A 301 11.12 3.75 17.36
N GLN A 302 12.27 3.59 17.96
CA GLN A 302 12.57 2.55 18.94
C GLN A 302 13.19 3.14 20.19
N VAL A 303 13.14 2.35 21.27
CA VAL A 303 13.88 2.64 22.49
C VAL A 303 14.86 1.48 22.70
N PRO A 304 16.18 1.66 22.45
CA PRO A 304 17.17 0.59 22.49
C PRO A 304 17.57 0.24 23.93
N LYS A 305 16.57 -0.10 24.75
CA LYS A 305 16.74 -0.49 26.15
C LYS A 305 16.39 -1.96 26.35
N ALA A 306 17.22 -2.68 27.08
CA ALA A 306 16.95 -4.08 27.44
C ALA A 306 15.63 -4.18 28.23
N GLY A 307 14.74 -5.08 27.79
CA GLY A 307 13.42 -5.26 28.40
C GLY A 307 12.35 -4.27 27.93
N PHE A 308 12.65 -3.36 27.02
CA PHE A 308 11.63 -2.49 26.42
C PHE A 308 10.63 -3.30 25.58
N ASP A 309 9.35 -3.05 25.79
CA ASP A 309 8.25 -3.68 25.05
C ASP A 309 7.34 -2.59 24.49
N ALA A 310 7.41 -2.39 23.17
CA ALA A 310 6.59 -1.43 22.43
C ALA A 310 5.08 -1.67 22.62
N THR A 311 4.67 -2.93 22.88
CA THR A 311 3.27 -3.27 23.10
C THR A 311 2.75 -2.67 24.40
N GLN A 312 3.55 -2.73 25.47
CA GLN A 312 3.17 -2.15 26.77
C GLN A 312 3.01 -0.63 26.68
N ILE A 313 3.88 0.06 25.94
CA ILE A 313 3.75 1.51 25.74
C ILE A 313 2.47 1.83 24.96
N ALA A 314 2.20 1.10 23.89
CA ALA A 314 0.98 1.32 23.08
C ALA A 314 -0.30 1.05 23.91
N GLU A 315 -0.30 0.00 24.72
CA GLU A 315 -1.42 -0.33 25.64
C GLU A 315 -1.59 0.74 26.72
N TYR A 316 -0.51 1.19 27.35
CA TYR A 316 -0.56 2.26 28.35
C TYR A 316 -1.15 3.55 27.78
N LEU A 317 -0.68 3.98 26.61
CA LEU A 317 -1.20 5.17 25.91
C LEU A 317 -2.70 5.01 25.58
N ASN A 318 -3.09 3.83 25.13
CA ASN A 318 -4.48 3.56 24.78
C ASN A 318 -5.40 3.58 26.01
N VAL A 319 -5.03 2.85 27.07
CA VAL A 319 -5.86 2.72 28.27
C VAL A 319 -5.94 4.03 29.06
N LYS A 320 -4.83 4.74 29.21
CA LYS A 320 -4.77 5.95 30.05
C LYS A 320 -5.20 7.23 29.35
N TYR A 321 -4.91 7.37 28.05
CA TYR A 321 -5.09 8.62 27.32
C TYR A 321 -5.97 8.50 26.07
N ASP A 322 -6.54 7.32 25.80
CA ASP A 322 -7.33 7.03 24.60
C ASP A 322 -6.55 7.36 23.30
N ILE A 323 -5.23 7.06 23.29
CA ILE A 323 -4.32 7.26 22.17
C ILE A 323 -4.04 5.93 21.50
N ALA A 324 -4.29 5.82 20.19
CA ALA A 324 -4.03 4.63 19.41
C ALA A 324 -2.80 4.81 18.49
N ILE A 325 -1.70 4.12 18.82
CA ILE A 325 -0.50 3.96 17.99
C ILE A 325 -0.24 2.49 17.67
N LYS A 326 0.73 2.16 16.81
CA LYS A 326 0.98 0.78 16.39
C LYS A 326 2.35 0.26 16.87
N PRO A 327 2.38 -0.72 17.77
CA PRO A 327 3.59 -1.52 17.98
C PRO A 327 3.79 -2.44 16.77
N LEU A 328 5.00 -2.48 16.22
CA LEU A 328 5.34 -3.36 15.11
C LEU A 328 5.96 -4.65 15.64
N SER A 329 5.35 -5.78 15.29
CA SER A 329 5.80 -7.12 15.69
C SER A 329 6.83 -7.74 14.74
N TYR A 330 7.20 -7.01 13.71
CA TYR A 330 8.22 -7.44 12.74
C TYR A 330 9.08 -6.23 12.33
N PRO A 331 10.44 -6.35 12.29
CA PRO A 331 11.19 -7.53 12.76
C PRO A 331 11.01 -7.77 14.27
N GLN A 332 11.17 -9.02 14.71
CA GLN A 332 11.09 -9.34 16.13
C GLN A 332 12.43 -9.13 16.85
N PRO A 333 12.43 -8.72 18.13
CA PRO A 333 11.29 -8.44 18.99
C PRO A 333 10.59 -7.12 18.62
N ALA A 334 9.32 -6.95 19.02
CA ALA A 334 8.53 -5.74 18.80
C ALA A 334 9.09 -4.57 19.63
N GLN A 335 10.13 -3.95 19.13
CA GLN A 335 10.77 -2.77 19.76
C GLN A 335 10.43 -1.46 19.05
N LEU A 336 9.71 -1.55 17.93
CA LEU A 336 9.34 -0.39 17.13
C LEU A 336 7.91 0.06 17.45
N LEU A 337 7.76 1.36 17.61
CA LEU A 337 6.48 2.05 17.64
C LEU A 337 6.32 2.85 16.35
N ARG A 338 5.22 2.63 15.64
CA ARG A 338 4.86 3.40 14.45
C ARG A 338 3.72 4.33 14.77
N VAL A 339 3.89 5.58 14.44
CA VAL A 339 2.87 6.63 14.46
C VAL A 339 2.53 6.99 13.02
N SER A 340 1.26 7.14 12.73
CA SER A 340 0.81 7.58 11.42
C SER A 340 -0.42 8.47 11.54
N TRP A 341 -0.43 9.56 10.79
CA TRP A 341 -1.44 10.62 10.82
C TRP A 341 -1.96 10.93 9.42
N SER A 342 -3.10 11.60 9.33
CA SER A 342 -3.76 11.93 8.07
C SER A 342 -3.98 13.44 7.93
N PHE A 343 -4.61 13.85 6.83
CA PHE A 343 -4.97 15.25 6.56
C PHE A 343 -5.92 15.87 7.60
N SER A 344 -6.57 15.06 8.44
CA SER A 344 -7.42 15.55 9.54
C SER A 344 -6.70 15.71 10.87
N THR A 345 -5.40 15.40 10.93
CA THR A 345 -4.59 15.51 12.15
C THR A 345 -4.08 16.93 12.30
N GLU A 346 -4.24 17.51 13.47
CA GLU A 346 -3.82 18.88 13.78
C GLU A 346 -2.49 18.92 14.55
N VAL A 347 -1.88 20.09 14.60
CA VAL A 347 -0.63 20.34 15.37
C VAL A 347 -0.82 19.98 16.85
N GLN A 348 -1.98 20.33 17.44
CA GLN A 348 -2.30 20.01 18.83
C GLN A 348 -2.34 18.50 19.10
N ASP A 349 -2.81 17.70 18.15
CA ASP A 349 -2.83 16.24 18.29
C ASP A 349 -1.42 15.68 18.39
N ILE A 350 -0.50 16.17 17.55
CA ILE A 350 0.92 15.77 17.56
C ILE A 350 1.61 16.16 18.86
N LEU A 351 1.35 17.39 19.36
CA LEU A 351 1.94 17.86 20.61
C LEU A 351 1.40 17.07 21.80
N PHE A 352 0.11 16.78 21.83
CA PHE A 352 -0.52 15.96 22.85
C PHE A 352 0.05 14.53 22.83
N LEU A 353 0.15 13.92 21.65
CA LEU A 353 0.80 12.61 21.53
C LEU A 353 2.22 12.62 22.07
N ALA A 354 3.03 13.63 21.70
CA ALA A 354 4.42 13.73 22.11
C ALA A 354 4.55 13.86 23.65
N GLU A 355 3.73 14.70 24.28
CA GLU A 355 3.69 14.86 25.75
C GLU A 355 3.34 13.54 26.45
N LYS A 356 2.29 12.84 25.99
CA LYS A 356 1.84 11.60 26.64
C LYS A 356 2.76 10.41 26.35
N LEU A 357 3.46 10.44 25.22
CA LEU A 357 4.49 9.46 24.92
C LEU A 357 5.70 9.60 25.86
N ASP A 358 6.16 10.83 26.09
CA ASP A 358 7.26 11.12 27.02
C ASP A 358 6.94 10.63 28.43
N GLU A 359 5.75 10.96 28.95
CA GLU A 359 5.25 10.44 30.24
C GLU A 359 5.23 8.89 30.28
N ALA A 360 4.80 8.25 29.18
CA ALA A 360 4.72 6.79 29.10
C ALA A 360 6.12 6.15 29.10
N LEU A 361 7.07 6.75 28.39
CA LEU A 361 8.46 6.29 28.32
C LEU A 361 9.13 6.44 29.70
N GLU A 362 9.02 7.59 30.36
CA GLU A 362 9.55 7.80 31.70
C GLU A 362 9.00 6.76 32.70
N PHE A 363 7.69 6.51 32.69
CA PHE A 363 7.04 5.55 33.59
C PHE A 363 7.57 4.11 33.40
N HIS A 364 7.79 3.69 32.14
CA HIS A 364 8.24 2.33 31.83
C HIS A 364 9.77 2.17 31.83
N THR A 365 10.53 3.28 31.75
CA THR A 365 11.98 3.22 31.82
C THR A 365 12.53 3.37 33.25
N ALA A 366 11.74 3.92 34.18
CA ALA A 366 12.09 4.05 35.59
C ALA A 366 11.94 2.74 36.42
N ARG A 367 11.38 1.70 35.78
CA ARG A 367 11.21 0.37 36.38
C ARG A 367 12.21 -0.62 35.78
#